data_10d63271cfa71dee8d80dd1c912368bd
#
_entry.id   10d63271cfa71dee8d80dd1c912368bd
#
_cell.length_a   1.000
_cell.length_b   1.000
_cell.length_c   1.000
_cell.angle_alpha   90.00
_cell.angle_beta   90.00
_cell.angle_gamma   90.00
#
_symmetry.space_group_name_H-M   'P 1'
#
loop_
_entity.id
_entity.type
_entity.pdbx_description
1 polymer ?
#
loop_
_entity_poly.entity_id
_entity_poly.type
_entity_poly.pdbx_seq_one_letter_code
_entity_poly.pdbx_strand_id
1 'polypeptide(L)'
;MNNYKKQLEEFLSLTIKEQASDLHISVGHPPVLRIADRLVPLLKKKKLSSKDTRGLAEALLGEEFFQRFLRKKEVDFSYSFEERSRFRVNIFFQRGEVSCSLRLIPSKIRTIEELNLPPILHQFTQATQGFVLITGPSSHGKSTTLAALIDEINHTRTDHIITIEDPIEYVFEDDRAIVDQREVYQDTLSFARALRSTFRQDPDVVMVGEMRDPETIATAITAAETGHLVFATLHTNSAAQSIHRIVDSFPPEQQSQIRAQLSGSLLGIISQRLIPRIQGGLIPATEVMISTPAIANLIRENKIHELPLVVETSAETGMISLNRSLANLVKMKEISLENALNYSVNPAELKMLVRR
;
A
#
# COMPACT_ATOMS: atom_id res chain seq x y z
N MET A 1 -35.14 -5.36 -0.09
CA MET A 1 -33.78 -5.81 -0.41
C MET A 1 -33.54 -6.00 -1.92
N ASN A 2 -34.30 -6.78 -2.65
CA ASN A 2 -34.03 -7.07 -4.08
C ASN A 2 -33.94 -5.84 -5.02
N ASN A 3 -34.61 -4.74 -4.73
CA ASN A 3 -34.60 -3.55 -5.58
C ASN A 3 -33.32 -2.72 -5.42
N TYR A 4 -32.82 -2.54 -4.20
CA TYR A 4 -31.58 -1.79 -3.95
C TYR A 4 -30.34 -2.56 -4.41
N LYS A 5 -30.33 -3.89 -4.32
CA LYS A 5 -29.24 -4.72 -4.86
C LYS A 5 -29.11 -4.54 -6.38
N LYS A 6 -30.22 -4.65 -7.13
CA LYS A 6 -30.22 -4.40 -8.59
C LYS A 6 -29.77 -2.97 -8.95
N GLN A 7 -30.22 -1.98 -8.17
CA GLN A 7 -29.83 -0.59 -8.39
C GLN A 7 -28.33 -0.37 -8.11
N LEU A 8 -27.79 -1.00 -7.07
CA LEU A 8 -26.36 -0.99 -6.76
C LEU A 8 -25.54 -1.63 -7.90
N GLU A 9 -25.92 -2.83 -8.33
CA GLU A 9 -25.28 -3.55 -9.45
C GLU A 9 -25.26 -2.68 -10.72
N GLU A 10 -26.35 -1.97 -11.03
CA GLU A 10 -26.39 -1.03 -12.14
C GLU A 10 -25.36 0.10 -12.00
N PHE A 11 -25.23 0.68 -10.79
CA PHE A 11 -24.27 1.77 -10.55
C PHE A 11 -22.84 1.28 -10.64
N LEU A 12 -22.53 0.10 -10.11
CA LEU A 12 -21.20 -0.51 -10.19
C LEU A 12 -20.82 -0.84 -11.64
N SER A 13 -21.74 -1.45 -12.41
CA SER A 13 -21.53 -1.72 -13.83
C SER A 13 -21.28 -0.44 -14.63
N LEU A 14 -21.99 0.65 -14.34
CA LEU A 14 -21.76 1.95 -14.97
C LEU A 14 -20.38 2.52 -14.59
N THR A 15 -19.95 2.37 -13.34
CA THR A 15 -18.64 2.82 -12.88
C THR A 15 -17.51 2.14 -13.67
N ILE A 16 -17.62 0.84 -13.86
CA ILE A 16 -16.66 0.05 -14.64
C ILE A 16 -16.70 0.45 -16.12
N LYS A 17 -17.88 0.50 -16.72
CA LYS A 17 -18.07 0.82 -18.14
C LYS A 17 -17.53 2.19 -18.52
N GLU A 18 -17.76 3.20 -17.69
CA GLU A 18 -17.28 4.57 -17.89
C GLU A 18 -15.82 4.77 -17.44
N GLN A 19 -15.13 3.72 -17.02
CA GLN A 19 -13.75 3.75 -16.48
C GLN A 19 -13.58 4.81 -15.38
N ALA A 20 -14.62 4.96 -14.54
CA ALA A 20 -14.59 5.90 -13.43
C ALA A 20 -13.72 5.36 -12.29
N SER A 21 -12.95 6.23 -11.64
CA SER A 21 -12.14 5.86 -10.48
C SER A 21 -12.97 5.69 -9.22
N ASP A 22 -14.04 6.49 -9.06
CA ASP A 22 -14.87 6.47 -7.85
C ASP A 22 -16.35 6.64 -8.20
N LEU A 23 -17.20 6.04 -7.36
CA LEU A 23 -18.65 6.24 -7.31
C LEU A 23 -19.02 6.86 -5.96
N HIS A 24 -19.75 7.97 -5.98
CA HIS A 24 -20.28 8.62 -4.78
C HIS A 24 -21.79 8.53 -4.73
N ILE A 25 -22.30 8.09 -3.57
CA ILE A 25 -23.73 7.93 -3.27
C ILE A 25 -24.05 8.83 -2.08
N SER A 26 -24.82 9.89 -2.28
CA SER A 26 -25.18 10.86 -1.22
C SER A 26 -26.62 11.34 -1.39
N VAL A 27 -27.26 11.67 -0.27
CA VAL A 27 -28.64 12.20 -0.25
C VAL A 27 -28.73 13.53 -1.01
N GLY A 28 -29.80 13.69 -1.77
CA GLY A 28 -30.08 14.91 -2.54
C GLY A 28 -29.38 15.01 -3.89
N HIS A 29 -28.49 14.08 -4.20
CA HIS A 29 -27.76 13.99 -5.46
C HIS A 29 -28.14 12.73 -6.24
N PRO A 30 -28.11 12.73 -7.59
CA PRO A 30 -28.01 11.47 -8.32
C PRO A 30 -26.66 10.81 -7.98
N PRO A 31 -26.47 9.51 -8.29
CA PRO A 31 -25.13 8.92 -8.18
C PRO A 31 -24.12 9.73 -8.99
N VAL A 32 -22.92 9.91 -8.46
CA VAL A 32 -21.87 10.74 -9.08
C VAL A 32 -20.64 9.88 -9.33
N LEU A 33 -20.15 9.86 -10.55
CA LEU A 33 -18.89 9.21 -10.93
C LEU A 33 -17.73 10.20 -10.88
N ARG A 34 -16.54 9.72 -10.59
CA ARG A 34 -15.30 10.45 -10.83
C ARG A 34 -14.64 9.91 -12.09
N ILE A 35 -14.59 10.72 -13.14
CA ILE A 35 -13.99 10.37 -14.43
C ILE A 35 -12.91 11.42 -14.75
N ALA A 36 -11.67 10.99 -14.98
CA ALA A 36 -10.53 11.88 -15.25
C ALA A 36 -10.46 13.05 -14.25
N ASP A 37 -10.51 12.74 -12.96
CA ASP A 37 -10.49 13.66 -11.80
C ASP A 37 -11.70 14.60 -11.66
N ARG A 38 -12.69 14.51 -12.56
CA ARG A 38 -13.91 15.34 -12.53
C ARG A 38 -15.10 14.57 -12.00
N LEU A 39 -15.92 15.24 -11.18
CA LEU A 39 -17.18 14.68 -10.71
C LEU A 39 -18.28 14.85 -11.78
N VAL A 40 -18.84 13.73 -12.24
CA VAL A 40 -19.84 13.64 -13.29
C VAL A 40 -21.12 13.04 -12.73
N PRO A 41 -22.18 13.84 -12.47
CA PRO A 41 -23.46 13.32 -12.01
C PRO A 41 -24.15 12.50 -13.10
N LEU A 42 -24.73 11.36 -12.72
CA LEU A 42 -25.57 10.54 -13.60
C LEU A 42 -26.97 11.18 -13.74
N LEU A 43 -27.09 12.24 -14.54
CA LEU A 43 -28.30 13.08 -14.65
C LEU A 43 -29.54 12.31 -15.11
N LYS A 44 -29.42 11.16 -15.79
CA LYS A 44 -30.52 10.26 -16.15
C LYS A 44 -31.07 9.49 -14.94
N LYS A 45 -30.38 9.50 -13.81
CA LYS A 45 -30.81 8.90 -12.55
C LYS A 45 -31.47 9.96 -11.66
N LYS A 46 -32.47 9.55 -10.89
CA LYS A 46 -33.10 10.43 -9.91
C LYS A 46 -32.17 10.74 -8.74
N LYS A 47 -32.42 11.87 -8.09
CA LYS A 47 -31.77 12.19 -6.81
C LYS A 47 -32.13 11.15 -5.77
N LEU A 48 -31.14 10.73 -5.00
CA LEU A 48 -31.30 9.72 -3.96
C LEU A 48 -31.88 10.36 -2.69
N SER A 49 -32.88 9.70 -2.12
CA SER A 49 -33.43 10.04 -0.80
C SER A 49 -32.64 9.38 0.32
N SER A 50 -32.89 9.78 1.57
CA SER A 50 -32.35 9.13 2.78
C SER A 50 -32.63 7.61 2.79
N LYS A 51 -33.86 7.23 2.36
CA LYS A 51 -34.24 5.81 2.25
C LYS A 51 -33.40 5.07 1.20
N ASP A 52 -33.10 5.73 0.07
CA ASP A 52 -32.32 5.12 -1.01
C ASP A 52 -30.86 4.90 -0.60
N THR A 53 -30.19 5.91 -0.02
CA THR A 53 -28.79 5.78 0.42
C THR A 53 -28.62 4.75 1.52
N ARG A 54 -29.56 4.70 2.48
CA ARG A 54 -29.58 3.69 3.53
C ARG A 54 -29.80 2.29 2.97
N GLY A 55 -30.73 2.11 2.03
CA GLY A 55 -31.00 0.82 1.41
C GLY A 55 -29.84 0.31 0.53
N LEU A 56 -29.13 1.23 -0.15
CA LEU A 56 -27.92 0.90 -0.91
C LEU A 56 -26.76 0.50 0.01
N ALA A 57 -26.58 1.21 1.15
CA ALA A 57 -25.58 0.85 2.15
C ALA A 57 -25.85 -0.52 2.80
N GLU A 58 -27.13 -0.82 3.09
CA GLU A 58 -27.54 -2.13 3.60
C GLU A 58 -27.31 -3.25 2.57
N ALA A 59 -27.55 -2.96 1.28
CA ALA A 59 -27.26 -3.90 0.20
C ALA A 59 -25.77 -4.19 0.01
N LEU A 60 -24.89 -3.20 0.32
CA LEU A 60 -23.43 -3.37 0.32
C LEU A 60 -22.93 -4.20 1.50
N LEU A 61 -23.45 -3.93 2.69
CA LEU A 61 -22.94 -4.49 3.95
C LEU A 61 -23.57 -5.84 4.33
N GLY A 62 -24.80 -6.10 3.90
CA GLY A 62 -25.60 -7.13 4.51
C GLY A 62 -26.06 -6.75 5.92
N GLU A 63 -26.93 -7.55 6.51
CA GLU A 63 -27.63 -7.18 7.75
C GLU A 63 -26.69 -7.05 8.95
N GLU A 64 -25.79 -8.01 9.15
CA GLU A 64 -24.87 -8.05 10.30
C GLU A 64 -23.90 -6.88 10.33
N PHE A 65 -23.20 -6.63 9.22
CA PHE A 65 -22.27 -5.51 9.11
C PHE A 65 -22.96 -4.17 9.12
N PHE A 66 -24.21 -4.09 8.64
CA PHE A 66 -25.01 -2.88 8.70
C PHE A 66 -25.35 -2.49 10.16
N GLN A 67 -25.64 -3.46 11.03
CA GLN A 67 -25.84 -3.19 12.48
C GLN A 67 -24.55 -2.69 13.15
N ARG A 68 -23.39 -3.20 12.74
CA ARG A 68 -22.08 -2.70 13.19
C ARG A 68 -21.85 -1.26 12.72
N PHE A 69 -22.14 -0.94 11.46
CA PHE A 69 -22.06 0.40 10.88
C PHE A 69 -22.93 1.40 11.65
N LEU A 70 -24.18 1.07 11.98
CA LEU A 70 -25.07 1.93 12.75
C LEU A 70 -24.47 2.34 14.11
N ARG A 71 -23.68 1.47 14.72
CA ARG A 71 -23.00 1.72 16.01
C ARG A 71 -21.71 2.52 15.83
N LYS A 72 -20.87 2.16 14.86
CA LYS A 72 -19.54 2.76 14.62
C LYS A 72 -19.61 4.07 13.86
N LYS A 73 -20.71 4.33 13.13
CA LYS A 73 -20.96 5.50 12.27
C LYS A 73 -20.16 5.55 10.99
N GLU A 74 -19.14 4.73 10.84
CA GLU A 74 -18.34 4.58 9.64
C GLU A 74 -17.81 3.15 9.51
N VAL A 75 -17.54 2.71 8.28
CA VAL A 75 -16.94 1.41 7.98
C VAL A 75 -16.20 1.45 6.65
N ASP A 76 -14.99 0.90 6.64
CA ASP A 76 -14.21 0.60 5.44
C ASP A 76 -14.21 -0.91 5.21
N PHE A 77 -14.32 -1.33 3.95
CA PHE A 77 -14.23 -2.74 3.56
C PHE A 77 -14.04 -2.84 2.04
N SER A 78 -13.68 -4.02 1.57
CA SER A 78 -13.66 -4.33 0.15
C SER A 78 -14.96 -5.04 -0.27
N TYR A 79 -15.42 -4.74 -1.48
CA TYR A 79 -16.62 -5.32 -2.07
C TYR A 79 -16.30 -5.90 -3.45
N SER A 80 -16.48 -7.23 -3.59
CA SER A 80 -16.32 -7.90 -4.88
C SER A 80 -17.60 -7.78 -5.70
N PHE A 81 -17.46 -7.39 -6.97
CA PHE A 81 -18.55 -7.26 -7.92
C PHE A 81 -18.15 -7.93 -9.23
N GLU A 82 -18.96 -8.91 -9.68
CA GLU A 82 -18.62 -9.82 -10.77
C GLU A 82 -17.30 -10.56 -10.51
N GLU A 83 -16.82 -11.38 -11.45
CA GLU A 83 -15.66 -12.25 -11.22
C GLU A 83 -14.34 -11.48 -11.10
N ARG A 84 -14.24 -10.24 -11.62
CA ARG A 84 -12.96 -9.52 -11.77
C ARG A 84 -12.96 -8.07 -11.30
N SER A 85 -14.03 -7.61 -10.68
CA SER A 85 -14.13 -6.21 -10.25
C SER A 85 -14.23 -6.12 -8.73
N ARG A 86 -13.40 -5.28 -8.14
CA ARG A 86 -13.39 -5.03 -6.70
C ARG A 86 -13.48 -3.54 -6.42
N PHE A 87 -14.16 -3.20 -5.34
CA PHE A 87 -14.29 -1.82 -4.88
C PHE A 87 -13.82 -1.72 -3.44
N ARG A 88 -13.00 -0.71 -3.14
CA ARG A 88 -12.81 -0.25 -1.77
C ARG A 88 -13.99 0.66 -1.42
N VAL A 89 -14.70 0.34 -0.36
CA VAL A 89 -15.94 1.00 0.04
C VAL A 89 -15.77 1.64 1.40
N ASN A 90 -16.07 2.93 1.50
CA ASN A 90 -16.26 3.63 2.76
C ASN A 90 -17.73 4.06 2.86
N ILE A 91 -18.41 3.63 3.93
CA ILE A 91 -19.78 4.06 4.26
C ILE A 91 -19.71 4.86 5.55
N PHE A 92 -20.31 6.04 5.56
CA PHE A 92 -20.24 6.98 6.68
C PHE A 92 -21.52 7.78 6.85
N PHE A 93 -21.69 8.33 8.06
CA PHE A 93 -22.75 9.32 8.31
C PHE A 93 -22.26 10.74 8.05
N GLN A 94 -23.07 11.53 7.37
CA GLN A 94 -22.89 12.96 7.21
C GLN A 94 -24.22 13.68 7.44
N ARG A 95 -24.29 14.67 8.34
CA ARG A 95 -25.50 15.42 8.71
C ARG A 95 -26.69 14.52 9.10
N GLY A 96 -26.41 13.37 9.72
CA GLY A 96 -27.43 12.38 10.12
C GLY A 96 -27.83 11.42 8.99
N GLU A 97 -27.34 11.58 7.77
CA GLU A 97 -27.66 10.79 6.60
C GLU A 97 -26.51 9.85 6.20
N VAL A 98 -26.84 8.75 5.55
CA VAL A 98 -25.86 7.77 5.06
C VAL A 98 -25.29 8.19 3.73
N SER A 99 -23.98 8.12 3.58
CA SER A 99 -23.27 8.29 2.31
C SER A 99 -22.30 7.15 2.08
N CYS A 100 -22.03 6.82 0.80
CA CYS A 100 -21.08 5.82 0.41
C CYS A 100 -20.08 6.40 -0.63
N SER A 101 -18.82 6.07 -0.45
CA SER A 101 -17.76 6.33 -1.43
C SER A 101 -17.15 4.99 -1.82
N LEU A 102 -17.18 4.67 -3.11
CA LEU A 102 -16.69 3.40 -3.65
C LEU A 102 -15.57 3.72 -4.66
N ARG A 103 -14.38 3.22 -4.43
CA ARG A 103 -13.25 3.33 -5.36
C ARG A 103 -13.07 2.02 -6.11
N LEU A 104 -13.09 2.10 -7.44
CA LEU A 104 -12.78 0.95 -8.29
C LEU A 104 -11.30 0.59 -8.16
N ILE A 105 -11.02 -0.66 -7.85
CA ILE A 105 -9.68 -1.22 -7.75
C ILE A 105 -9.31 -1.82 -9.12
N PRO A 106 -8.13 -1.47 -9.69
CA PRO A 106 -7.68 -2.09 -10.93
C PRO A 106 -7.54 -3.61 -10.76
N SER A 107 -8.09 -4.38 -11.68
CA SER A 107 -7.99 -5.85 -11.65
C SER A 107 -6.61 -6.36 -12.08
N LYS A 108 -5.89 -5.60 -12.93
CA LYS A 108 -4.56 -5.99 -13.40
C LYS A 108 -3.49 -5.52 -12.43
N ILE A 109 -2.72 -6.44 -11.88
CA ILE A 109 -1.47 -6.15 -11.17
C ILE A 109 -0.39 -5.90 -12.23
N ARG A 110 0.31 -4.78 -12.11
CA ARG A 110 1.39 -4.39 -13.02
C ARG A 110 2.73 -4.90 -12.49
N THR A 111 3.62 -5.31 -13.41
CA THR A 111 4.96 -5.77 -13.04
C THR A 111 5.85 -4.63 -12.53
N ILE A 112 7.02 -4.98 -11.97
CA ILE A 112 8.04 -4.03 -11.53
C ILE A 112 8.44 -3.09 -12.67
N GLU A 113 8.63 -3.62 -13.88
CA GLU A 113 8.98 -2.86 -15.09
C GLU A 113 7.85 -1.95 -15.56
N GLU A 114 6.62 -2.47 -15.63
CA GLU A 114 5.43 -1.68 -16.02
C GLU A 114 5.18 -0.52 -15.08
N LEU A 115 5.64 -0.64 -13.82
CA LEU A 115 5.56 0.41 -12.80
C LEU A 115 6.74 1.39 -12.85
N ASN A 116 7.75 1.15 -13.69
CA ASN A 116 9.02 1.89 -13.74
C ASN A 116 9.76 1.88 -12.39
N LEU A 117 9.68 0.78 -11.67
CA LEU A 117 10.42 0.57 -10.43
C LEU A 117 11.85 0.08 -10.73
N PRO A 118 12.82 0.33 -9.84
CA PRO A 118 14.19 -0.13 -10.04
C PRO A 118 14.30 -1.65 -10.14
N PRO A 119 15.05 -2.20 -11.14
CA PRO A 119 15.21 -3.67 -11.28
C PRO A 119 15.81 -4.37 -10.06
N ILE A 120 16.54 -3.64 -9.20
CA ILE A 120 17.09 -4.18 -7.96
C ILE A 120 16.02 -4.76 -7.03
N LEU A 121 14.74 -4.39 -7.21
CA LEU A 121 13.64 -4.91 -6.39
C LEU A 121 13.41 -6.41 -6.58
N HIS A 122 13.80 -6.99 -7.73
CA HIS A 122 13.74 -8.43 -7.96
C HIS A 122 14.55 -9.26 -6.95
N GLN A 123 15.62 -8.71 -6.40
CA GLN A 123 16.38 -9.43 -5.37
C GLN A 123 15.57 -9.69 -4.09
N PHE A 124 14.59 -8.83 -3.78
CA PHE A 124 13.75 -9.01 -2.61
C PHE A 124 12.71 -10.13 -2.81
N THR A 125 12.26 -10.37 -4.05
CA THR A 125 11.32 -11.45 -4.38
C THR A 125 12.01 -12.82 -4.44
N GLN A 126 13.33 -12.83 -4.62
CA GLN A 126 14.13 -14.07 -4.65
C GLN A 126 14.61 -14.50 -3.25
N ALA A 127 14.54 -13.63 -2.26
CA ALA A 127 14.92 -13.97 -0.89
C ALA A 127 13.95 -15.00 -0.29
N THR A 128 14.48 -15.91 0.53
CA THR A 128 13.68 -16.92 1.22
C THR A 128 13.24 -16.49 2.61
N GLN A 129 13.98 -15.56 3.22
CA GLN A 129 13.66 -15.02 4.54
C GLN A 129 14.18 -13.59 4.68
N GLY A 130 13.61 -12.82 5.58
CA GLY A 130 14.03 -11.48 5.94
C GLY A 130 12.91 -10.46 5.88
N PHE A 131 13.22 -9.20 6.14
CA PHE A 131 12.26 -8.12 6.29
C PHE A 131 12.46 -7.04 5.23
N VAL A 132 11.43 -6.77 4.45
CA VAL A 132 11.40 -5.74 3.41
C VAL A 132 10.34 -4.70 3.74
N LEU A 133 10.72 -3.43 3.75
CA LEU A 133 9.81 -2.32 4.00
C LEU A 133 9.55 -1.50 2.74
N ILE A 134 8.28 -1.25 2.44
CA ILE A 134 7.85 -0.29 1.43
C ILE A 134 7.25 0.92 2.15
N THR A 135 7.86 2.09 1.98
CA THR A 135 7.50 3.29 2.72
C THR A 135 7.20 4.48 1.81
N GLY A 136 6.55 5.48 2.36
CA GLY A 136 6.16 6.69 1.63
C GLY A 136 4.84 7.27 2.12
N PRO A 137 4.48 8.50 1.72
CA PRO A 137 3.22 9.12 2.09
C PRO A 137 2.00 8.31 1.61
N SER A 138 0.82 8.65 2.11
CA SER A 138 -0.43 8.05 1.63
C SER A 138 -0.65 8.36 0.14
N SER A 139 -1.23 7.41 -0.60
CA SER A 139 -1.51 7.52 -2.05
C SER A 139 -0.27 7.64 -2.95
N HIS A 140 0.92 7.28 -2.46
CA HIS A 140 2.14 7.28 -3.26
C HIS A 140 2.52 5.88 -3.81
N GLY A 141 1.56 4.96 -3.97
CA GLY A 141 1.71 3.71 -4.71
C GLY A 141 2.35 2.56 -3.94
N LYS A 142 2.44 2.63 -2.59
CA LYS A 142 3.01 1.55 -1.76
C LYS A 142 2.32 0.20 -2.00
N SER A 143 0.98 0.17 -1.91
CA SER A 143 0.20 -1.06 -2.13
C SER A 143 0.37 -1.60 -3.54
N THR A 144 0.52 -0.73 -4.55
CA THR A 144 0.77 -1.13 -5.94
C THR A 144 2.14 -1.78 -6.11
N THR A 145 3.18 -1.20 -5.48
CA THR A 145 4.54 -1.77 -5.49
C THR A 145 4.56 -3.10 -4.73
N LEU A 146 3.90 -3.16 -3.58
CA LEU A 146 3.78 -4.36 -2.78
C LEU A 146 3.06 -5.48 -3.55
N ALA A 147 1.96 -5.13 -4.23
CA ALA A 147 1.24 -6.08 -5.07
C ALA A 147 2.12 -6.63 -6.21
N ALA A 148 2.93 -5.78 -6.87
CA ALA A 148 3.84 -6.22 -7.92
C ALA A 148 4.91 -7.20 -7.40
N LEU A 149 5.45 -6.97 -6.20
CA LEU A 149 6.43 -7.87 -5.58
C LEU A 149 5.81 -9.22 -5.20
N ILE A 150 4.64 -9.22 -4.60
CA ILE A 150 3.91 -10.43 -4.23
C ILE A 150 3.48 -11.21 -5.47
N ASP A 151 2.98 -10.52 -6.50
CA ASP A 151 2.57 -11.16 -7.75
C ASP A 151 3.74 -11.81 -8.49
N GLU A 152 4.93 -11.19 -8.48
CA GLU A 152 6.15 -11.80 -9.00
C GLU A 152 6.51 -13.10 -8.26
N ILE A 153 6.41 -13.12 -6.92
CA ILE A 153 6.61 -14.34 -6.14
C ILE A 153 5.57 -15.39 -6.52
N ASN A 154 4.30 -15.01 -6.61
CA ASN A 154 3.20 -15.89 -7.01
C ASN A 154 3.45 -16.57 -8.36
N HIS A 155 4.01 -15.85 -9.35
CA HIS A 155 4.29 -16.38 -10.68
C HIS A 155 5.62 -17.17 -10.78
N THR A 156 6.55 -16.97 -9.84
CA THR A 156 7.92 -17.54 -9.97
C THR A 156 8.25 -18.62 -8.96
N ARG A 157 7.56 -18.67 -7.80
CA ARG A 157 7.89 -19.55 -6.67
C ARG A 157 6.68 -20.42 -6.30
N THR A 158 6.94 -21.55 -5.65
CA THR A 158 5.91 -22.49 -5.17
C THR A 158 5.71 -22.33 -3.67
N ASP A 159 5.40 -21.12 -3.24
CA ASP A 159 5.31 -20.72 -1.85
C ASP A 159 3.86 -20.61 -1.36
N HIS A 160 3.68 -20.65 -0.03
CA HIS A 160 2.44 -20.21 0.60
C HIS A 160 2.57 -18.75 1.03
N ILE A 161 1.80 -17.88 0.42
CA ILE A 161 1.79 -16.45 0.66
C ILE A 161 0.55 -16.08 1.49
N ILE A 162 0.75 -15.42 2.63
CA ILE A 162 -0.37 -14.91 3.43
C ILE A 162 -0.32 -13.39 3.46
N THR A 163 -1.40 -12.74 3.04
CA THR A 163 -1.54 -11.28 3.15
C THR A 163 -2.50 -10.90 4.28
N ILE A 164 -2.20 -9.78 4.96
CA ILE A 164 -3.05 -9.18 5.99
C ILE A 164 -3.26 -7.72 5.61
N GLU A 165 -4.49 -7.32 5.31
CA GLU A 165 -4.79 -6.04 4.68
C GLU A 165 -5.99 -5.31 5.33
N ASP A 166 -6.07 -3.97 5.19
CA ASP A 166 -7.16 -3.14 5.75
C ASP A 166 -7.49 -1.96 4.81
N PRO A 167 -8.38 -2.18 3.81
CA PRO A 167 -8.86 -3.45 3.26
C PRO A 167 -7.96 -4.03 2.17
N ILE A 168 -8.32 -5.20 1.60
CA ILE A 168 -7.66 -5.79 0.42
C ILE A 168 -7.81 -4.82 -0.78
N GLU A 169 -6.66 -4.40 -1.35
CA GLU A 169 -6.63 -3.50 -2.52
C GLU A 169 -6.45 -4.24 -3.85
N TYR A 170 -5.71 -5.34 -3.90
CA TYR A 170 -5.50 -6.17 -5.07
C TYR A 170 -5.88 -7.61 -4.77
N VAL A 171 -6.50 -8.29 -5.74
CA VAL A 171 -6.80 -9.72 -5.62
C VAL A 171 -5.78 -10.47 -6.44
N PHE A 172 -5.10 -11.42 -5.80
CA PHE A 172 -4.18 -12.32 -6.47
C PHE A 172 -4.94 -13.55 -6.96
N GLU A 173 -4.68 -13.96 -8.19
CA GLU A 173 -5.09 -15.26 -8.71
C GLU A 173 -3.94 -16.24 -8.46
N ASP A 174 -4.20 -17.37 -7.81
CA ASP A 174 -3.18 -18.39 -7.57
C ASP A 174 -2.56 -18.85 -8.89
N ASP A 175 -1.22 -18.91 -8.95
CA ASP A 175 -0.51 -19.46 -10.11
C ASP A 175 0.44 -20.58 -9.65
N ARG A 176 1.68 -20.28 -9.31
CA ARG A 176 2.63 -21.25 -8.76
C ARG A 176 2.58 -21.29 -7.24
N ALA A 177 2.24 -20.18 -6.62
CA ALA A 177 2.04 -20.08 -5.18
C ALA A 177 0.55 -20.22 -4.81
N ILE A 178 0.30 -20.47 -3.53
CA ILE A 178 -1.03 -20.33 -2.91
C ILE A 178 -1.07 -18.99 -2.21
N VAL A 179 -2.09 -18.15 -2.46
CA VAL A 179 -2.19 -16.81 -1.88
C VAL A 179 -3.45 -16.67 -1.02
N ASP A 180 -3.29 -16.76 0.28
CA ASP A 180 -4.35 -16.53 1.26
C ASP A 180 -4.41 -15.05 1.69
N GLN A 181 -5.43 -14.32 1.22
CA GLN A 181 -5.63 -12.92 1.56
C GLN A 181 -6.62 -12.76 2.72
N ARG A 182 -6.21 -12.03 3.76
CA ARG A 182 -7.02 -11.85 4.98
C ARG A 182 -7.29 -10.37 5.22
N GLU A 183 -8.55 -9.97 5.16
CA GLU A 183 -8.99 -8.60 5.41
C GLU A 183 -9.29 -8.39 6.90
N VAL A 184 -8.74 -7.32 7.46
CA VAL A 184 -9.02 -6.91 8.84
C VAL A 184 -10.51 -6.54 8.97
N TYR A 185 -11.14 -7.02 10.01
CA TYR A 185 -12.55 -6.93 10.33
C TYR A 185 -13.49 -7.81 9.51
N GLN A 186 -13.05 -8.44 8.44
CA GLN A 186 -13.80 -9.50 7.74
C GLN A 186 -13.29 -10.88 8.12
N ASP A 187 -12.00 -11.15 7.92
CA ASP A 187 -11.36 -12.45 8.10
C ASP A 187 -10.57 -12.54 9.40
N THR A 188 -10.24 -11.38 9.98
CA THR A 188 -9.51 -11.27 11.25
C THR A 188 -9.91 -10.01 12.01
N LEU A 189 -9.61 -9.95 13.30
CA LEU A 189 -10.00 -8.81 14.15
C LEU A 189 -8.95 -7.69 14.18
N SER A 190 -7.68 -7.97 13.88
CA SER A 190 -6.59 -6.99 13.85
C SER A 190 -5.36 -7.54 13.14
N PHE A 191 -4.45 -6.66 12.71
CA PHE A 191 -3.16 -7.04 12.14
C PHE A 191 -2.34 -7.94 13.08
N ALA A 192 -2.16 -7.54 14.34
CA ALA A 192 -1.41 -8.30 15.32
C ALA A 192 -1.98 -9.71 15.54
N ARG A 193 -3.32 -9.85 15.63
CA ARG A 193 -3.96 -11.15 15.80
C ARG A 193 -3.81 -12.04 14.58
N ALA A 194 -3.99 -11.48 13.39
CA ALA A 194 -3.80 -12.21 12.14
C ALA A 194 -2.36 -12.72 12.03
N LEU A 195 -1.40 -11.82 12.21
CA LEU A 195 0.03 -12.13 12.08
C LEU A 195 0.48 -13.21 13.06
N ARG A 196 0.03 -13.16 14.34
CA ARG A 196 0.29 -14.26 15.29
C ARG A 196 -0.32 -15.60 14.89
N SER A 197 -1.47 -15.59 14.22
CA SER A 197 -2.08 -16.85 13.76
C SER A 197 -1.38 -17.42 12.54
N THR A 198 -0.76 -16.59 11.73
CA THR A 198 -0.04 -16.94 10.51
C THR A 198 1.08 -17.95 10.77
N PHE A 199 1.80 -17.87 11.90
CA PHE A 199 2.82 -18.85 12.30
C PHE A 199 2.34 -20.30 12.43
N ARG A 200 1.04 -20.57 12.39
CA ARG A 200 0.44 -21.90 12.42
C ARG A 200 -0.23 -22.27 11.11
N GLN A 201 0.02 -21.52 10.06
CA GLN A 201 -0.59 -21.67 8.74
C GLN A 201 0.45 -22.03 7.68
N ASP A 202 1.67 -22.39 8.10
CA ASP A 202 2.79 -22.80 7.24
C ASP A 202 3.11 -21.79 6.11
N PRO A 203 3.32 -20.49 6.41
CA PRO A 203 3.61 -19.50 5.41
C PRO A 203 5.09 -19.48 5.08
N ASP A 204 5.44 -19.28 3.81
CA ASP A 204 6.79 -18.92 3.37
C ASP A 204 6.93 -17.39 3.30
N VAL A 205 5.89 -16.73 2.82
CA VAL A 205 5.85 -15.28 2.61
C VAL A 205 4.68 -14.66 3.35
N VAL A 206 4.94 -13.57 4.06
CA VAL A 206 3.92 -12.82 4.79
C VAL A 206 3.91 -11.36 4.32
N MET A 207 2.75 -10.86 3.92
CA MET A 207 2.54 -9.46 3.61
C MET A 207 1.69 -8.78 4.68
N VAL A 208 2.22 -7.72 5.31
CA VAL A 208 1.51 -6.90 6.28
C VAL A 208 1.21 -5.55 5.64
N GLY A 209 -0.05 -5.30 5.30
CA GLY A 209 -0.47 -4.10 4.57
C GLY A 209 -0.02 -2.80 5.24
N GLU A 210 -0.09 -2.73 6.57
CA GLU A 210 0.42 -1.59 7.35
C GLU A 210 0.78 -1.99 8.79
N MET A 211 1.89 -1.45 9.29
CA MET A 211 2.31 -1.60 10.69
C MET A 211 2.04 -0.29 11.47
N ARG A 212 1.02 -0.29 12.32
CA ARG A 212 0.61 0.90 13.10
C ARG A 212 0.99 0.84 14.58
N ASP A 213 1.17 -0.34 15.11
CA ASP A 213 1.35 -0.58 16.54
C ASP A 213 2.61 -1.42 16.85
N PRO A 214 3.18 -1.29 18.05
CA PRO A 214 4.41 -2.02 18.43
C PRO A 214 4.26 -3.54 18.37
N GLU A 215 3.08 -4.08 18.67
CA GLU A 215 2.85 -5.52 18.67
C GLU A 215 2.93 -6.10 17.27
N THR A 216 2.30 -5.43 16.28
CA THR A 216 2.40 -5.81 14.87
C THR A 216 3.84 -5.72 14.38
N ILE A 217 4.56 -4.64 14.73
CA ILE A 217 5.97 -4.45 14.35
C ILE A 217 6.86 -5.56 14.93
N ALA A 218 6.77 -5.83 16.23
CA ALA A 218 7.57 -6.87 16.89
C ALA A 218 7.31 -8.25 16.28
N THR A 219 6.03 -8.57 16.01
CA THR A 219 5.64 -9.85 15.45
C THR A 219 6.15 -10.00 14.01
N ALA A 220 6.12 -8.95 13.19
CA ALA A 220 6.65 -8.96 11.82
C ALA A 220 8.18 -9.15 11.78
N ILE A 221 8.92 -8.47 12.66
CA ILE A 221 10.37 -8.63 12.79
C ILE A 221 10.70 -10.07 13.24
N THR A 222 9.95 -10.60 14.22
CA THR A 222 10.15 -11.98 14.70
C THR A 222 9.87 -13.00 13.59
N ALA A 223 8.83 -12.80 12.76
CA ALA A 223 8.56 -13.65 11.60
C ALA A 223 9.77 -13.70 10.65
N ALA A 224 10.34 -12.53 10.35
CA ALA A 224 11.51 -12.42 9.48
C ALA A 224 12.78 -13.06 10.09
N GLU A 225 12.95 -13.01 11.41
CA GLU A 225 14.06 -13.70 12.10
C GLU A 225 13.90 -15.22 12.09
N THR A 226 12.66 -15.71 12.12
CA THR A 226 12.35 -17.15 12.27
C THR A 226 12.15 -17.88 10.95
N GLY A 227 12.56 -17.29 9.83
CA GLY A 227 12.65 -18.00 8.55
C GLY A 227 11.64 -17.58 7.48
N HIS A 228 10.80 -16.57 7.73
CA HIS A 228 9.80 -16.11 6.77
C HIS A 228 10.30 -14.87 5.99
N LEU A 229 9.87 -14.74 4.75
CA LEU A 229 10.02 -13.50 3.99
C LEU A 229 8.86 -12.58 4.30
N VAL A 230 9.12 -11.43 4.92
CA VAL A 230 8.10 -10.50 5.37
C VAL A 230 8.17 -9.18 4.60
N PHE A 231 7.08 -8.82 3.95
CA PHE A 231 6.87 -7.50 3.36
C PHE A 231 5.91 -6.68 4.21
N ALA A 232 6.24 -5.42 4.48
CA ALA A 232 5.37 -4.55 5.25
C ALA A 232 5.42 -3.09 4.77
N THR A 233 4.43 -2.27 5.17
CA THR A 233 4.45 -0.84 4.85
C THR A 233 4.47 0.05 6.09
N LEU A 234 5.05 1.26 5.90
CA LEU A 234 5.02 2.37 6.84
C LEU A 234 4.76 3.70 6.10
N HIS A 235 4.27 4.72 6.83
CA HIS A 235 4.04 6.06 6.30
C HIS A 235 5.20 7.02 6.60
N THR A 236 6.42 6.58 6.38
CA THR A 236 7.65 7.37 6.55
C THR A 236 8.22 7.80 5.20
N ASN A 237 9.07 8.84 5.18
CA ASN A 237 9.53 9.48 3.96
C ASN A 237 10.94 9.08 3.51
N SER A 238 11.67 8.28 4.31
CA SER A 238 13.02 7.79 4.00
C SER A 238 13.32 6.51 4.78
N ALA A 239 14.34 5.78 4.37
CA ALA A 239 14.81 4.57 5.05
C ALA A 239 15.26 4.87 6.50
N ALA A 240 16.02 5.92 6.71
CA ALA A 240 16.46 6.35 8.05
C ALA A 240 15.25 6.67 8.96
N GLN A 241 14.27 7.44 8.44
CA GLN A 241 13.06 7.76 9.20
C GLN A 241 12.25 6.50 9.53
N SER A 242 12.25 5.51 8.65
CA SER A 242 11.52 4.24 8.86
C SER A 242 12.10 3.46 10.03
N ILE A 243 13.44 3.38 10.11
CA ILE A 243 14.14 2.72 11.22
C ILE A 243 13.89 3.45 12.53
N HIS A 244 13.99 4.79 12.55
CA HIS A 244 13.65 5.59 13.74
C HIS A 244 12.21 5.31 14.18
N ARG A 245 11.25 5.35 13.26
CA ARG A 245 9.83 5.13 13.57
C ARG A 245 9.57 3.75 14.17
N ILE A 246 10.26 2.72 13.67
CA ILE A 246 10.16 1.37 14.24
C ILE A 246 10.71 1.36 15.67
N VAL A 247 11.94 1.83 15.87
CA VAL A 247 12.61 1.80 17.18
C VAL A 247 11.86 2.64 18.22
N ASP A 248 11.43 3.85 17.85
CA ASP A 248 10.74 4.78 18.74
C ASP A 248 9.31 4.34 19.10
N SER A 249 8.77 3.32 18.42
CA SER A 249 7.49 2.72 18.78
C SER A 249 7.58 1.89 20.06
N PHE A 250 8.77 1.57 20.53
CA PHE A 250 9.00 0.73 21.71
C PHE A 250 9.52 1.54 22.91
N PRO A 251 9.23 1.08 24.14
CA PRO A 251 9.83 1.64 25.35
C PRO A 251 11.38 1.60 25.29
N PRO A 252 12.08 2.56 25.93
CA PRO A 252 13.55 2.66 25.89
C PRO A 252 14.29 1.34 26.20
N GLU A 253 13.75 0.55 27.13
CA GLU A 253 14.34 -0.71 27.58
C GLU A 253 14.34 -1.79 26.48
N GLN A 254 13.41 -1.70 25.52
CA GLN A 254 13.26 -2.66 24.42
C GLN A 254 13.95 -2.19 23.13
N GLN A 255 14.29 -0.91 23.01
CA GLN A 255 14.81 -0.35 21.76
C GLN A 255 16.14 -1.00 21.32
N SER A 256 17.03 -1.35 22.24
CA SER A 256 18.30 -2.03 21.92
C SER A 256 18.05 -3.42 21.33
N GLN A 257 17.10 -4.17 21.87
CA GLN A 257 16.70 -5.47 21.36
C GLN A 257 16.10 -5.34 19.95
N ILE A 258 15.17 -4.41 19.76
CA ILE A 258 14.53 -4.17 18.45
C ILE A 258 15.57 -3.78 17.39
N ARG A 259 16.57 -2.93 17.72
CA ARG A 259 17.67 -2.60 16.79
C ARG A 259 18.49 -3.85 16.43
N ALA A 260 18.79 -4.68 17.40
CA ALA A 260 19.53 -5.92 17.15
C ALA A 260 18.75 -6.86 16.22
N GLN A 261 17.47 -7.11 16.50
CA GLN A 261 16.60 -7.94 15.69
C GLN A 261 16.42 -7.38 14.27
N LEU A 262 16.09 -6.08 14.15
CA LEU A 262 15.93 -5.42 12.85
C LEU A 262 17.24 -5.46 12.05
N SER A 263 18.39 -5.22 12.69
CA SER A 263 19.70 -5.28 12.01
C SER A 263 20.03 -6.66 11.47
N GLY A 264 19.50 -7.72 12.07
CA GLY A 264 19.72 -9.11 11.65
C GLY A 264 18.74 -9.61 10.59
N SER A 265 17.52 -9.06 10.57
CA SER A 265 16.45 -9.55 9.69
C SER A 265 16.18 -8.65 8.48
N LEU A 266 16.54 -7.36 8.52
CA LEU A 266 16.29 -6.41 7.44
C LEU A 266 17.02 -6.79 6.15
N LEU A 267 16.30 -6.87 5.03
CA LEU A 267 16.86 -6.99 3.68
C LEU A 267 16.99 -5.63 2.99
N GLY A 268 15.97 -4.79 3.13
CA GLY A 268 15.99 -3.46 2.54
C GLY A 268 14.76 -2.62 2.83
N ILE A 269 14.86 -1.36 2.48
CA ILE A 269 13.77 -0.37 2.59
C ILE A 269 13.65 0.35 1.25
N ILE A 270 12.43 0.39 0.72
CA ILE A 270 12.05 1.11 -0.49
C ILE A 270 11.19 2.29 -0.07
N SER A 271 11.71 3.52 -0.14
CA SER A 271 10.93 4.73 0.14
C SER A 271 10.49 5.35 -1.18
N GLN A 272 9.20 5.54 -1.37
CA GLN A 272 8.60 5.86 -2.67
C GLN A 272 7.81 7.16 -2.64
N ARG A 273 7.92 7.92 -3.74
CA ARG A 273 7.07 9.09 -4.05
C ARG A 273 6.61 9.03 -5.49
N LEU A 274 5.34 9.33 -5.74
CA LEU A 274 4.81 9.50 -7.09
C LEU A 274 4.98 10.95 -7.52
N ILE A 275 5.62 11.16 -8.65
CA ILE A 275 5.96 12.48 -9.21
C ILE A 275 5.12 12.70 -10.48
N PRO A 276 4.52 13.89 -10.69
CA PRO A 276 3.81 14.20 -11.93
C PRO A 276 4.75 14.17 -13.15
N ARG A 277 4.36 13.42 -14.18
CA ARG A 277 5.09 13.32 -15.45
C ARG A 277 4.80 14.51 -16.35
N ILE A 278 5.74 14.82 -17.23
CA ILE A 278 5.58 15.88 -18.26
C ILE A 278 4.43 15.52 -19.22
N GLN A 279 4.30 14.25 -19.56
CA GLN A 279 3.28 13.75 -20.50
C GLN A 279 1.94 13.39 -19.81
N GLY A 280 1.79 13.71 -18.52
CA GLY A 280 0.64 13.35 -17.70
C GLY A 280 0.80 12.00 -17.00
N GLY A 281 -0.01 11.79 -15.95
CA GLY A 281 0.12 10.66 -15.06
C GLY A 281 1.24 10.82 -14.04
N LEU A 282 1.56 9.72 -13.34
CA LEU A 282 2.53 9.69 -12.23
C LEU A 282 3.62 8.66 -12.51
N ILE A 283 4.84 8.90 -12.00
CA ILE A 283 5.96 7.96 -12.04
C ILE A 283 6.61 7.88 -10.66
N PRO A 284 7.03 6.69 -10.18
CA PRO A 284 7.70 6.57 -8.90
C PRO A 284 9.14 7.11 -8.95
N ALA A 285 9.48 7.94 -7.98
CA ALA A 285 10.85 8.20 -7.56
C ALA A 285 11.10 7.44 -6.26
N THR A 286 12.18 6.68 -6.21
CA THR A 286 12.46 5.75 -5.09
C THR A 286 13.80 6.03 -4.45
N GLU A 287 13.87 5.94 -3.14
CA GLU A 287 15.07 5.66 -2.38
C GLU A 287 15.10 4.16 -2.08
N VAL A 288 16.19 3.49 -2.40
CA VAL A 288 16.38 2.05 -2.11
C VAL A 288 17.60 1.88 -1.24
N MET A 289 17.39 1.42 -0.02
CA MET A 289 18.45 1.02 0.91
C MET A 289 18.48 -0.51 1.00
N ILE A 290 19.66 -1.09 0.77
CA ILE A 290 19.91 -2.52 0.91
C ILE A 290 20.65 -2.75 2.22
N SER A 291 20.24 -3.75 3.00
CA SER A 291 20.92 -4.09 4.25
C SER A 291 22.25 -4.78 3.96
N THR A 292 23.32 -3.99 4.07
CA THR A 292 24.70 -4.49 4.07
C THR A 292 25.20 -4.63 5.50
N PRO A 293 26.34 -5.30 5.75
CA PRO A 293 26.96 -5.34 7.09
C PRO A 293 27.20 -3.95 7.69
N ALA A 294 27.50 -2.95 6.85
CA ALA A 294 27.68 -1.56 7.29
C ALA A 294 26.34 -0.97 7.78
N ILE A 295 25.26 -1.11 7.00
CA ILE A 295 23.90 -0.68 7.38
C ILE A 295 23.45 -1.38 8.66
N ALA A 296 23.61 -2.71 8.74
CA ALA A 296 23.24 -3.48 9.93
C ALA A 296 23.97 -3.00 11.19
N ASN A 297 25.26 -2.69 11.07
CA ASN A 297 26.05 -2.16 12.18
C ASN A 297 25.58 -0.77 12.63
N LEU A 298 25.30 0.14 11.69
CA LEU A 298 24.77 1.48 12.00
C LEU A 298 23.42 1.41 12.72
N ILE A 299 22.54 0.50 12.32
CA ILE A 299 21.26 0.28 13.00
C ILE A 299 21.48 -0.21 14.43
N ARG A 300 22.35 -1.21 14.62
CA ARG A 300 22.64 -1.81 15.93
C ARG A 300 23.24 -0.79 16.90
N GLU A 301 24.16 0.05 16.40
CA GLU A 301 24.84 1.09 17.19
C GLU A 301 24.03 2.36 17.37
N ASN A 302 22.79 2.44 16.86
CA ASN A 302 21.91 3.63 16.88
C ASN A 302 22.51 4.84 16.13
N LYS A 303 23.31 4.59 15.09
CA LYS A 303 23.90 5.61 14.22
C LYS A 303 23.06 5.83 12.95
N ILE A 304 21.74 5.88 13.12
CA ILE A 304 20.75 5.92 12.02
C ILE A 304 20.93 7.19 11.16
N HIS A 305 21.44 8.27 11.75
CA HIS A 305 21.71 9.53 11.05
C HIS A 305 22.83 9.42 9.98
N GLU A 306 23.64 8.38 10.02
CA GLU A 306 24.70 8.11 9.03
C GLU A 306 24.18 7.32 7.80
N LEU A 307 23.01 6.69 7.89
CA LEU A 307 22.45 5.87 6.81
C LEU A 307 22.30 6.61 5.47
N PRO A 308 21.80 7.88 5.41
CA PRO A 308 21.70 8.60 4.15
C PRO A 308 23.01 8.69 3.39
N LEU A 309 24.12 8.93 4.08
CA LEU A 309 25.45 9.00 3.47
C LEU A 309 25.87 7.64 2.86
N VAL A 310 25.59 6.54 3.57
CA VAL A 310 25.87 5.20 3.04
C VAL A 310 25.02 4.92 1.80
N VAL A 311 23.74 5.27 1.79
CA VAL A 311 22.86 5.10 0.60
C VAL A 311 23.38 5.91 -0.59
N GLU A 312 23.85 7.15 -0.38
CA GLU A 312 24.40 7.99 -1.45
C GLU A 312 25.70 7.44 -2.05
N THR A 313 26.55 6.84 -1.23
CA THR A 313 27.90 6.39 -1.62
C THR A 313 27.96 4.94 -2.09
N SER A 314 26.90 4.13 -1.89
CA SER A 314 26.88 2.68 -2.19
C SER A 314 26.06 2.32 -3.43
N ALA A 315 26.17 3.12 -4.48
CA ALA A 315 25.43 2.88 -5.74
C ALA A 315 25.82 1.56 -6.43
N GLU A 316 27.05 1.11 -6.28
CA GLU A 316 27.56 -0.17 -6.80
C GLU A 316 26.86 -1.39 -6.19
N THR A 317 26.28 -1.26 -4.99
CA THR A 317 25.48 -2.32 -4.37
C THR A 317 24.01 -2.30 -4.80
N GLY A 318 23.63 -1.36 -5.69
CA GLY A 318 22.25 -1.16 -6.13
C GLY A 318 21.44 -0.19 -5.24
N MET A 319 22.05 0.46 -4.25
CA MET A 319 21.38 1.49 -3.45
C MET A 319 21.11 2.75 -4.30
N ILE A 320 19.99 3.38 -4.06
CA ILE A 320 19.54 4.57 -4.82
C ILE A 320 19.08 5.63 -3.82
N SER A 321 19.68 6.81 -3.83
CA SER A 321 19.16 7.94 -3.07
C SER A 321 17.97 8.59 -3.83
N LEU A 322 17.03 9.20 -3.10
CA LEU A 322 15.88 9.87 -3.71
C LEU A 322 16.32 10.92 -4.74
N ASN A 323 17.35 11.72 -4.44
CA ASN A 323 17.86 12.74 -5.36
C ASN A 323 18.46 12.13 -6.64
N ARG A 324 19.14 10.98 -6.54
CA ARG A 324 19.63 10.26 -7.72
C ARG A 324 18.49 9.74 -8.59
N SER A 325 17.44 9.18 -7.97
CA SER A 325 16.22 8.75 -8.66
C SER A 325 15.57 9.94 -9.39
N LEU A 326 15.35 11.06 -8.71
CA LEU A 326 14.80 12.27 -9.30
C LEU A 326 15.66 12.81 -10.45
N ALA A 327 16.99 12.84 -10.30
CA ALA A 327 17.91 13.32 -11.34
C ALA A 327 17.82 12.44 -12.59
N ASN A 328 17.75 11.13 -12.43
CA ASN A 328 17.59 10.19 -13.55
C ASN A 328 16.26 10.43 -14.28
N LEU A 329 15.16 10.62 -13.57
CA LEU A 329 13.85 10.91 -14.18
C LEU A 329 13.86 12.24 -14.95
N VAL A 330 14.58 13.26 -14.46
CA VAL A 330 14.76 14.55 -15.19
C VAL A 330 15.58 14.33 -16.47
N LYS A 331 16.69 13.59 -16.40
CA LYS A 331 17.55 13.27 -17.57
C LYS A 331 16.80 12.46 -18.64
N MET A 332 15.93 11.54 -18.21
CA MET A 332 15.06 10.76 -19.10
C MET A 332 13.88 11.59 -19.65
N LYS A 333 13.73 12.84 -19.23
CA LYS A 333 12.62 13.74 -19.59
C LYS A 333 11.24 13.24 -19.16
N GLU A 334 11.20 12.41 -18.15
CA GLU A 334 9.95 11.92 -17.56
C GLU A 334 9.28 12.98 -16.69
N ILE A 335 10.06 13.74 -15.90
CA ILE A 335 9.59 14.79 -15.03
C ILE A 335 10.32 16.11 -15.28
N SER A 336 9.68 17.22 -14.95
CA SER A 336 10.33 18.54 -15.01
C SER A 336 11.33 18.72 -13.86
N LEU A 337 12.35 19.56 -14.06
CA LEU A 337 13.28 19.94 -13.00
C LEU A 337 12.54 20.62 -11.83
N GLU A 338 11.51 21.41 -12.12
CA GLU A 338 10.67 22.05 -11.11
C GLU A 338 9.99 21.00 -10.22
N ASN A 339 9.33 20.00 -10.81
CA ASN A 339 8.73 18.92 -10.07
C ASN A 339 9.79 18.18 -9.23
N ALA A 340 10.94 17.85 -9.80
CA ALA A 340 12.02 17.18 -9.08
C ALA A 340 12.49 17.99 -7.85
N LEU A 341 12.64 19.31 -7.99
CA LEU A 341 13.06 20.19 -6.89
C LEU A 341 12.02 20.24 -5.75
N ASN A 342 10.73 20.21 -6.07
CA ASN A 342 9.64 20.20 -5.07
C ASN A 342 9.64 18.94 -4.20
N TYR A 343 10.15 17.84 -4.74
CA TYR A 343 10.21 16.55 -4.01
C TYR A 343 11.60 16.22 -3.45
N SER A 344 12.61 17.01 -3.80
CA SER A 344 13.99 16.81 -3.36
C SER A 344 14.18 17.11 -1.88
N VAL A 345 14.95 16.27 -1.20
CA VAL A 345 15.38 16.49 0.19
C VAL A 345 16.60 17.42 0.27
N ASN A 346 17.38 17.56 -0.83
CA ASN A 346 18.52 18.45 -0.97
C ASN A 346 18.56 19.04 -2.40
N PRO A 347 17.89 20.19 -2.64
CA PRO A 347 17.83 20.81 -3.97
C PRO A 347 19.19 21.20 -4.57
N ALA A 348 20.19 21.51 -3.75
CA ALA A 348 21.53 21.86 -4.22
C ALA A 348 22.22 20.64 -4.82
N GLU A 349 22.19 19.51 -4.13
CA GLU A 349 22.70 18.22 -4.62
C GLU A 349 21.98 17.78 -5.90
N LEU A 350 20.63 17.85 -5.92
CA LEU A 350 19.86 17.49 -7.10
C LEU A 350 20.29 18.26 -8.34
N LYS A 351 20.49 19.58 -8.22
CA LYS A 351 20.96 20.41 -9.33
C LYS A 351 22.35 19.99 -9.84
N MET A 352 23.23 19.55 -8.96
CA MET A 352 24.54 19.01 -9.36
C MET A 352 24.40 17.67 -10.08
N LEU A 353 23.55 16.77 -9.57
CA LEU A 353 23.31 15.46 -10.18
C LEU A 353 22.67 15.53 -11.57
N VAL A 354 21.79 16.53 -11.81
CA VAL A 354 21.17 16.75 -13.12
C VAL A 354 22.17 17.30 -14.15
N ARG A 355 23.15 18.10 -13.71
CA ARG A 355 24.18 18.69 -14.61
C ARG A 355 25.28 17.70 -15.02
N ARG A 356 25.55 16.70 -14.21
CA ARG A 356 26.45 15.57 -14.51
C ARG A 356 25.78 14.56 -15.43
#